data_8e729155f8a628663aa5076fca93a8c3
#
_entry.id   8e729155f8a628663aa5076fca93a8c3
#
_cell.length_a   1.000
_cell.length_b   1.000
_cell.length_c   1.000
_cell.angle_alpha   90.00
_cell.angle_beta   90.00
_cell.angle_gamma   90.00
#
_symmetry.space_group_name_H-M   'P 1'
#
loop_
_entity.id
_entity.type
_entity.pdbx_description
1 polymer ?
#
loop_
_entity_poly.entity_id
_entity_poly.type
_entity_poly.pdbx_seq_one_letter_code
_entity_poly.pdbx_strand_id
1 'polypeptide(L)'
;MKATKLIIAFCLMAALASCTSSKDNLTYFSNLPAESTSGTMEGGKYEITIIPDDELVITVTSLTPEATAPYNTPLTAISNRSKKQEVAQQQSLQTYVVDQNGFITMPIIGKIKAQGLTTAQLCEQITAKVAKNVIDPYVRVQLLNYRVNVLGEVKTPGAITVVKERYSILDAIAEAGDLTPYGRRENVLLIREENGQRIYHRLNLNDAALLSSPYFYLRQNDVVYVEPNEVLKSNSRYSQDNGYKLSVISTIVSAASVIASLAIALIAK
;
A
#
# COMPACT_ATOMS: atom_id res chain seq x y z
N MET A 1 -45.31 -9.75 -45.48
CA MET A 1 -45.29 -8.45 -44.75
C MET A 1 -45.47 -8.56 -43.23
N LYS A 2 -46.33 -9.39 -42.66
CA LYS A 2 -46.48 -9.51 -41.20
C LYS A 2 -45.27 -10.20 -40.53
N ALA A 3 -44.73 -11.27 -41.12
CA ALA A 3 -43.58 -11.99 -40.57
C ALA A 3 -42.27 -11.17 -40.55
N THR A 4 -42.01 -10.36 -41.55
CA THR A 4 -40.84 -9.46 -41.63
C THR A 4 -40.89 -8.36 -40.55
N LYS A 5 -42.06 -7.80 -40.28
CA LYS A 5 -42.24 -6.81 -39.20
C LYS A 5 -42.02 -7.42 -37.82
N LEU A 6 -42.42 -8.69 -37.62
CA LEU A 6 -42.23 -9.41 -36.37
C LEU A 6 -40.73 -9.72 -36.09
N ILE A 7 -39.98 -10.09 -37.10
CA ILE A 7 -38.53 -10.35 -37.01
C ILE A 7 -37.78 -9.06 -36.70
N ILE A 8 -38.14 -7.96 -37.34
CA ILE A 8 -37.51 -6.65 -37.10
C ILE A 8 -37.79 -6.18 -35.64
N ALA A 9 -39.03 -6.34 -35.15
CA ALA A 9 -39.38 -5.99 -33.79
C ALA A 9 -38.65 -6.89 -32.76
N PHE A 10 -38.43 -8.17 -33.03
CA PHE A 10 -37.69 -9.08 -32.16
C PHE A 10 -36.20 -8.75 -32.14
N CYS A 11 -35.56 -8.42 -33.26
CA CYS A 11 -34.18 -7.96 -33.34
C CYS A 11 -33.98 -6.63 -32.60
N LEU A 12 -34.95 -5.70 -32.68
CA LEU A 12 -34.90 -4.43 -31.96
C LEU A 12 -35.02 -4.62 -30.45
N MET A 13 -35.85 -5.56 -30.01
CA MET A 13 -36.05 -5.88 -28.58
C MET A 13 -34.81 -6.62 -28.00
N ALA A 14 -34.16 -7.47 -28.78
CA ALA A 14 -32.90 -8.14 -28.38
C ALA A 14 -31.73 -7.17 -28.26
N ALA A 15 -31.67 -6.08 -29.03
CA ALA A 15 -30.64 -5.07 -28.96
C ALA A 15 -30.74 -4.20 -27.69
N LEU A 16 -31.90 -4.11 -27.04
CA LEU A 16 -32.11 -3.33 -25.84
C LEU A 16 -31.75 -4.08 -24.54
N ALA A 17 -31.50 -5.39 -24.60
CA ALA A 17 -31.23 -6.22 -23.42
C ALA A 17 -29.76 -6.30 -23.01
N SER A 18 -28.84 -5.56 -23.67
CA SER A 18 -27.37 -5.72 -23.53
C SER A 18 -26.68 -4.69 -22.66
N CYS A 19 -27.31 -4.14 -21.64
CA CYS A 19 -26.62 -3.28 -20.66
C CYS A 19 -26.69 -3.89 -19.27
N THR A 20 -25.83 -4.85 -18.97
CA THR A 20 -25.48 -5.20 -17.58
C THR A 20 -24.33 -4.28 -17.16
N SER A 21 -24.67 -3.18 -16.50
CA SER A 21 -23.69 -2.35 -15.78
C SER A 21 -23.24 -3.13 -14.55
N SER A 22 -21.99 -3.57 -14.53
CA SER A 22 -21.39 -4.04 -13.28
C SER A 22 -21.23 -2.82 -12.37
N LYS A 23 -21.91 -2.84 -11.23
CA LYS A 23 -21.73 -1.81 -10.20
C LYS A 23 -20.39 -2.11 -9.51
N ASP A 24 -19.32 -1.47 -9.97
CA ASP A 24 -18.08 -1.42 -9.18
C ASP A 24 -18.40 -0.64 -7.90
N ASN A 25 -18.35 -1.33 -6.75
CA ASN A 25 -18.62 -0.69 -5.47
C ASN A 25 -17.39 0.15 -5.09
N LEU A 26 -17.49 1.46 -5.25
CA LEU A 26 -16.44 2.43 -4.91
C LEU A 26 -16.41 2.81 -3.42
N THR A 27 -17.33 2.26 -2.62
CA THR A 27 -17.51 2.58 -1.21
C THR A 27 -16.66 1.69 -0.32
N TYR A 28 -15.97 2.28 0.66
CA TYR A 28 -15.35 1.53 1.76
C TYR A 28 -16.45 1.05 2.73
N PHE A 29 -16.23 -0.13 3.33
CA PHE A 29 -17.10 -0.65 4.42
C PHE A 29 -18.59 -0.65 4.06
N SER A 30 -18.90 -1.02 2.84
CA SER A 30 -20.27 -0.99 2.31
C SER A 30 -21.27 -1.90 3.06
N ASN A 31 -20.77 -2.83 3.88
CA ASN A 31 -21.57 -3.73 4.71
C ASN A 31 -21.86 -3.18 6.12
N LEU A 32 -21.40 -1.99 6.47
CA LEU A 32 -21.84 -1.32 7.68
C LEU A 32 -23.29 -0.86 7.53
N PRO A 33 -24.15 -1.09 8.55
CA PRO A 33 -25.56 -0.65 8.47
C PRO A 33 -25.66 0.87 8.30
N ALA A 34 -26.32 1.33 7.25
CA ALA A 34 -26.43 2.76 6.94
C ALA A 34 -27.20 3.57 8.03
N GLU A 35 -28.04 2.89 8.79
CA GLU A 35 -28.87 3.50 9.87
C GLU A 35 -28.13 3.53 11.22
N SER A 36 -26.99 2.85 11.33
CA SER A 36 -26.20 2.77 12.56
C SER A 36 -25.28 3.97 12.70
N THR A 37 -25.53 4.84 13.69
CA THR A 37 -24.70 6.02 13.97
C THR A 37 -23.43 5.68 14.76
N SER A 38 -23.33 4.49 15.37
CA SER A 38 -22.17 4.05 16.16
C SER A 38 -22.09 2.52 16.21
N GLY A 39 -20.89 1.98 16.34
CA GLY A 39 -20.62 0.58 16.55
C GLY A 39 -19.23 0.39 17.13
N THR A 40 -19.01 -0.75 17.81
CA THR A 40 -17.70 -1.16 18.31
C THR A 40 -17.20 -2.38 17.57
N MET A 41 -15.93 -2.37 17.19
CA MET A 41 -15.24 -3.53 16.61
C MET A 41 -13.99 -3.82 17.44
N GLU A 42 -13.71 -5.07 17.67
CA GLU A 42 -12.44 -5.46 18.31
C GLU A 42 -11.30 -5.16 17.35
N GLY A 43 -10.37 -4.29 17.76
CA GLY A 43 -9.15 -4.03 17.02
C GLY A 43 -8.20 -5.22 17.11
N GLY A 44 -7.58 -5.59 15.99
CA GLY A 44 -6.52 -6.60 15.97
C GLY A 44 -5.36 -6.19 16.88
N LYS A 45 -4.71 -7.17 17.53
CA LYS A 45 -3.46 -6.92 18.26
C LYS A 45 -2.41 -6.45 17.29
N TYR A 46 -1.77 -5.35 17.62
CA TYR A 46 -0.71 -4.77 16.83
C TYR A 46 0.59 -4.73 17.63
N GLU A 47 1.59 -5.46 17.16
CA GLU A 47 2.95 -5.42 17.68
C GLU A 47 3.92 -5.44 16.50
N ILE A 48 4.67 -4.37 16.32
CA ILE A 48 5.84 -4.37 15.43
C ILE A 48 7.00 -4.96 16.21
N THR A 49 7.57 -6.04 15.67
CA THR A 49 8.81 -6.62 16.17
C THR A 49 9.96 -6.26 15.24
N ILE A 50 11.11 -6.02 15.83
CA ILE A 50 12.36 -5.71 15.15
C ILE A 50 12.82 -6.95 14.37
N ILE A 51 13.25 -6.74 13.13
CA ILE A 51 13.75 -7.77 12.22
C ILE A 51 15.20 -7.48 11.79
N PRO A 52 15.95 -8.44 11.23
CA PRO A 52 17.24 -8.17 10.60
C PRO A 52 17.13 -7.07 9.54
N ASP A 53 18.21 -6.29 9.37
CA ASP A 53 18.31 -5.12 8.49
C ASP A 53 17.49 -3.88 8.96
N ASP A 54 16.80 -3.95 10.09
CA ASP A 54 16.21 -2.77 10.70
C ASP A 54 17.28 -1.79 11.17
N GLU A 55 17.05 -0.52 10.91
CA GLU A 55 17.89 0.58 11.34
C GLU A 55 17.24 1.30 12.52
N LEU A 56 17.92 1.27 13.67
CA LEU A 56 17.43 1.82 14.92
C LEU A 56 18.20 3.06 15.32
N VAL A 57 17.50 4.10 15.73
CA VAL A 57 18.06 5.22 16.49
C VAL A 57 17.85 4.93 17.97
N ILE A 58 18.94 4.87 18.72
CA ILE A 58 18.91 4.64 20.17
C ILE A 58 19.55 5.84 20.84
N THR A 59 18.79 6.48 21.72
CA THR A 59 19.26 7.64 22.49
C THR A 59 19.18 7.34 23.96
N VAL A 60 20.26 7.60 24.67
CA VAL A 60 20.37 7.44 26.13
C VAL A 60 20.55 8.82 26.76
N THR A 61 19.67 9.20 27.66
CA THR A 61 19.74 10.47 28.40
C THR A 61 19.65 10.22 29.90
N SER A 62 20.18 11.14 30.71
CA SER A 62 20.04 11.15 32.17
C SER A 62 20.15 12.58 32.68
N LEU A 63 20.01 12.77 34.00
CA LEU A 63 20.25 14.07 34.63
C LEU A 63 21.73 14.52 34.53
N THR A 64 22.64 13.56 34.29
CA THR A 64 24.09 13.84 34.12
C THR A 64 24.49 13.52 32.66
N PRO A 65 24.47 14.50 31.73
CA PRO A 65 24.74 14.26 30.32
C PRO A 65 26.13 13.65 30.04
N GLU A 66 27.12 13.95 30.86
CA GLU A 66 28.49 13.43 30.73
C GLU A 66 28.54 11.91 30.93
N ALA A 67 27.65 11.35 31.78
CA ALA A 67 27.58 9.91 32.03
C ALA A 67 26.95 9.17 30.83
N THR A 68 26.14 9.84 30.03
CA THR A 68 25.45 9.24 28.86
C THR A 68 26.17 9.49 27.56
N ALA A 69 27.08 10.46 27.48
CA ALA A 69 27.83 10.79 26.28
C ALA A 69 28.49 9.56 25.59
N PRO A 70 29.11 8.62 26.32
CA PRO A 70 29.74 7.45 25.71
C PRO A 70 28.76 6.46 25.03
N TYR A 71 27.46 6.55 25.33
CA TYR A 71 26.41 5.73 24.69
C TYR A 71 25.83 6.39 23.44
N ASN A 72 26.00 7.71 23.29
CA ASN A 72 25.45 8.52 22.20
C ASN A 72 26.59 9.05 21.31
N THR A 73 27.43 8.17 20.78
CA THR A 73 28.54 8.59 19.92
C THR A 73 27.98 9.21 18.63
N PRO A 74 28.25 10.48 18.31
CA PRO A 74 27.79 11.07 17.07
C PRO A 74 28.49 10.40 15.87
N LEU A 75 27.74 10.13 14.80
CA LEU A 75 28.33 9.77 13.52
C LEU A 75 29.10 10.98 13.00
N THR A 76 30.43 10.89 13.02
CA THR A 76 31.25 11.82 12.28
C THR A 76 31.03 11.54 10.81
N ALA A 77 30.30 12.41 10.11
CA ALA A 77 30.20 12.33 8.67
C ALA A 77 31.62 12.34 8.09
N ILE A 78 32.02 11.26 7.40
CA ILE A 78 33.23 11.25 6.61
C ILE A 78 32.97 12.21 5.45
N SER A 79 33.32 13.47 5.65
CA SER A 79 33.25 14.50 4.62
C SER A 79 34.30 14.17 3.55
N ASN A 80 33.83 13.60 2.45
CA ASN A 80 34.60 13.59 1.21
C ASN A 80 34.81 15.06 0.81
N ARG A 81 36.03 15.51 0.94
CA ARG A 81 36.49 16.84 0.57
C ARG A 81 36.11 17.15 -0.89
N SER A 82 35.05 17.89 -1.07
CA SER A 82 34.85 18.69 -2.28
C SER A 82 33.95 19.87 -1.97
N LYS A 83 34.60 21.04 -1.82
CA LYS A 83 34.10 22.41 -1.96
C LYS A 83 32.94 22.89 -1.07
N LYS A 84 33.35 23.77 -0.12
CA LYS A 84 32.62 24.95 0.40
C LYS A 84 31.08 24.88 0.31
N GLN A 85 30.49 24.41 1.37
CA GLN A 85 29.26 24.96 1.93
C GLN A 85 29.31 24.71 3.43
N GLU A 86 29.20 25.78 4.21
CA GLU A 86 28.95 25.73 5.65
C GLU A 86 27.56 25.07 5.83
N VAL A 87 27.56 23.75 5.87
CA VAL A 87 26.39 22.98 6.30
C VAL A 87 26.46 23.03 7.82
N ALA A 88 25.46 23.66 8.43
CA ALA A 88 25.20 23.55 9.86
C ALA A 88 25.41 22.09 10.26
N GLN A 89 26.27 21.86 11.28
CA GLN A 89 26.52 20.53 11.84
C GLN A 89 25.21 20.01 12.43
N GLN A 90 24.40 19.39 11.61
CA GLN A 90 23.34 18.53 12.09
C GLN A 90 24.05 17.32 12.70
N GLN A 91 24.10 17.26 14.02
CA GLN A 91 24.57 16.10 14.76
C GLN A 91 23.67 14.92 14.32
N SER A 92 24.19 14.12 13.40
CA SER A 92 23.54 12.91 12.95
C SER A 92 23.61 11.93 14.12
N LEU A 93 22.45 11.56 14.67
CA LEU A 93 22.37 10.53 15.70
C LEU A 93 22.94 9.23 15.15
N GLN A 94 23.67 8.49 16.00
CA GLN A 94 24.18 7.17 15.61
C GLN A 94 23.02 6.22 15.38
N THR A 95 23.05 5.55 14.22
CA THR A 95 22.12 4.47 13.91
C THR A 95 22.75 3.10 14.16
N TYR A 96 21.94 2.15 14.53
CA TYR A 96 22.33 0.75 14.78
C TYR A 96 21.55 -0.15 13.83
N VAL A 97 22.27 -0.87 12.98
CA VAL A 97 21.67 -1.85 12.08
C VAL A 97 21.60 -3.21 12.78
N VAL A 98 20.44 -3.84 12.73
CA VAL A 98 20.24 -5.20 13.24
C VAL A 98 20.91 -6.19 12.29
N ASP A 99 21.89 -6.95 12.79
CA ASP A 99 22.62 -7.92 11.97
C ASP A 99 21.74 -9.14 11.58
N GLN A 100 22.23 -9.95 10.65
CA GLN A 100 21.53 -11.14 10.15
C GLN A 100 21.23 -12.19 11.24
N ASN A 101 21.94 -12.13 12.36
CA ASN A 101 21.69 -12.96 13.53
C ASN A 101 20.72 -12.31 14.52
N GLY A 102 20.22 -11.11 14.19
CA GLY A 102 19.26 -10.33 14.96
C GLY A 102 19.84 -9.58 16.14
N PHE A 103 21.12 -9.21 16.12
CA PHE A 103 21.78 -8.47 17.18
C PHE A 103 22.12 -7.04 16.71
N ILE A 104 22.14 -6.12 17.68
CA ILE A 104 22.81 -4.83 17.57
C ILE A 104 24.05 -4.80 18.46
N THR A 105 25.02 -3.97 18.13
CA THR A 105 26.22 -3.77 18.96
C THR A 105 26.29 -2.32 19.40
N MET A 106 26.18 -2.08 20.69
CA MET A 106 26.25 -0.76 21.29
C MET A 106 27.58 -0.56 22.06
N PRO A 107 28.15 0.67 22.06
CA PRO A 107 29.28 0.98 22.91
C PRO A 107 28.99 0.61 24.37
N ILE A 108 30.00 0.18 25.11
CA ILE A 108 29.96 -0.19 26.54
C ILE A 108 29.07 -1.42 26.85
N ILE A 109 27.88 -1.49 26.26
CA ILE A 109 26.91 -2.58 26.54
C ILE A 109 27.24 -3.84 25.75
N GLY A 110 27.88 -3.72 24.58
CA GLY A 110 28.20 -4.83 23.70
C GLY A 110 26.98 -5.30 22.85
N LYS A 111 26.95 -6.61 22.56
CA LYS A 111 25.89 -7.23 21.75
C LYS A 111 24.59 -7.39 22.52
N ILE A 112 23.49 -7.03 21.89
CA ILE A 112 22.12 -7.14 22.40
C ILE A 112 21.26 -7.81 21.35
N LYS A 113 20.48 -8.83 21.74
CA LYS A 113 19.48 -9.44 20.87
C LYS A 113 18.31 -8.47 20.70
N ALA A 114 18.08 -8.00 19.47
CA ALA A 114 16.99 -7.08 19.14
C ALA A 114 15.86 -7.75 18.37
N GLN A 115 16.19 -8.74 17.52
CA GLN A 115 15.22 -9.44 16.70
C GLN A 115 14.10 -10.09 17.55
N GLY A 116 12.85 -9.87 17.12
CA GLY A 116 11.66 -10.43 17.78
C GLY A 116 11.17 -9.62 18.97
N LEU A 117 11.93 -8.60 19.41
CA LEU A 117 11.49 -7.65 20.44
C LEU A 117 10.73 -6.49 19.82
N THR A 118 9.82 -5.91 20.58
CA THR A 118 9.28 -4.60 20.26
C THR A 118 10.30 -3.51 20.62
N THR A 119 10.12 -2.28 20.09
CA THR A 119 10.94 -1.13 20.46
C THR A 119 10.90 -0.87 21.97
N ALA A 120 9.74 -1.07 22.62
CA ALA A 120 9.56 -0.93 24.06
C ALA A 120 10.35 -1.98 24.85
N GLN A 121 10.27 -3.25 24.46
CA GLN A 121 11.02 -4.33 25.11
C GLN A 121 12.54 -4.16 24.96
N LEU A 122 13.00 -3.73 23.78
CA LEU A 122 14.42 -3.42 23.58
C LEU A 122 14.85 -2.24 24.44
N CYS A 123 14.01 -1.19 24.55
CA CYS A 123 14.22 -0.04 25.41
C CYS A 123 14.42 -0.48 26.88
N GLU A 124 13.55 -1.36 27.42
CA GLU A 124 13.68 -1.89 28.78
C GLU A 124 14.99 -2.66 28.99
N GLN A 125 15.34 -3.54 28.03
CA GLN A 125 16.61 -4.28 28.12
C GLN A 125 17.84 -3.39 28.12
N ILE A 126 17.85 -2.35 27.27
CA ILE A 126 18.96 -1.38 27.22
C ILE A 126 19.01 -0.60 28.54
N THR A 127 17.87 -0.10 29.00
CA THR A 127 17.76 0.64 30.26
C THR A 127 18.34 -0.14 31.42
N ALA A 128 17.98 -1.43 31.57
CA ALA A 128 18.49 -2.30 32.62
C ALA A 128 20.01 -2.49 32.56
N LYS A 129 20.60 -2.46 31.35
CA LYS A 129 22.06 -2.57 31.18
C LYS A 129 22.77 -1.24 31.47
N VAL A 130 22.19 -0.11 31.02
CA VAL A 130 22.73 1.24 31.22
C VAL A 130 22.65 1.64 32.70
N ALA A 131 21.60 1.27 33.42
CA ALA A 131 21.39 1.56 34.83
C ALA A 131 22.50 1.02 35.77
N LYS A 132 23.33 0.10 35.29
CA LYS A 132 24.52 -0.36 36.03
C LYS A 132 25.59 0.70 36.17
N ASN A 133 25.65 1.66 35.24
CA ASN A 133 26.70 2.67 35.18
C ASN A 133 26.16 4.11 35.21
N VAL A 134 24.86 4.30 34.99
CA VAL A 134 24.22 5.62 34.91
C VAL A 134 23.02 5.61 35.86
N ILE A 135 22.88 6.66 36.65
CA ILE A 135 21.75 6.87 37.56
C ILE A 135 20.56 7.39 36.73
N ASP A 136 19.40 6.77 36.90
CA ASP A 136 18.14 7.13 36.26
C ASP A 136 18.28 7.39 34.74
N PRO A 137 18.72 6.38 33.98
CA PRO A 137 18.85 6.52 32.53
C PRO A 137 17.47 6.48 31.86
N TYR A 138 17.25 7.40 30.92
CA TYR A 138 16.11 7.35 30.01
C TYR A 138 16.61 6.91 28.63
N VAL A 139 16.09 5.80 28.15
CA VAL A 139 16.44 5.23 26.85
C VAL A 139 15.24 5.38 25.91
N ARG A 140 15.51 5.76 24.67
CA ARG A 140 14.55 5.83 23.59
C ARG A 140 15.05 5.02 22.40
N VAL A 141 14.20 4.15 21.87
CA VAL A 141 14.47 3.34 20.69
C VAL A 141 13.44 3.70 19.61
N GLN A 142 13.91 4.02 18.41
CA GLN A 142 13.07 4.36 17.26
C GLN A 142 13.54 3.58 16.03
N LEU A 143 12.59 3.05 15.27
CA LEU A 143 12.84 2.44 13.97
C LEU A 143 12.93 3.55 12.91
N LEU A 144 14.02 3.60 12.14
CA LEU A 144 14.28 4.67 11.18
C LEU A 144 13.86 4.30 9.76
N ASN A 145 14.07 3.05 9.37
CA ASN A 145 13.86 2.59 8.00
C ASN A 145 12.51 1.87 7.77
N TYR A 146 11.51 2.11 8.63
CA TYR A 146 10.19 1.53 8.44
C TYR A 146 9.58 2.05 7.14
N ARG A 147 9.42 1.15 6.16
CA ARG A 147 8.86 1.45 4.85
C ARG A 147 7.78 0.44 4.47
N VAL A 148 6.77 0.94 3.75
CA VAL A 148 5.72 0.15 3.12
C VAL A 148 5.68 0.55 1.65
N ASN A 149 5.51 -0.43 0.76
CA ASN A 149 5.41 -0.17 -0.67
C ASN A 149 3.95 -0.27 -1.10
N VAL A 150 3.44 0.76 -1.77
CA VAL A 150 2.09 0.77 -2.36
C VAL A 150 2.22 0.78 -3.87
N LEU A 151 1.63 -0.21 -4.53
CA LEU A 151 1.73 -0.42 -5.97
C LEU A 151 0.36 -0.62 -6.61
N GLY A 152 0.29 -0.43 -7.93
CA GLY A 152 -0.90 -0.67 -8.73
C GLY A 152 -1.81 0.54 -8.86
N GLU A 153 -3.13 0.33 -8.80
CA GLU A 153 -4.16 1.32 -9.12
C GLU A 153 -4.45 2.28 -7.95
N VAL A 154 -3.43 3.04 -7.55
CA VAL A 154 -3.48 4.18 -6.62
C VAL A 154 -2.98 5.44 -7.35
N LYS A 155 -3.28 6.63 -6.81
CA LYS A 155 -2.88 7.89 -7.48
C LYS A 155 -1.37 8.10 -7.49
N THR A 156 -0.69 7.76 -6.41
CA THR A 156 0.77 7.92 -6.23
C THR A 156 1.40 6.63 -5.72
N PRO A 157 1.66 5.65 -6.61
CA PRO A 157 2.37 4.44 -6.21
C PRO A 157 3.82 4.74 -5.82
N GLY A 158 4.33 4.06 -4.81
CA GLY A 158 5.69 4.26 -4.34
C GLY A 158 6.00 3.64 -2.99
N ALA A 159 7.22 3.88 -2.52
CA ALA A 159 7.65 3.51 -1.18
C ALA A 159 7.32 4.65 -0.21
N ILE A 160 6.61 4.33 0.86
CA ILE A 160 6.19 5.25 1.91
C ILE A 160 7.07 5.01 3.14
N THR A 161 7.69 6.06 3.68
CA THR A 161 8.44 5.97 4.93
C THR A 161 7.51 6.26 6.10
N VAL A 162 7.37 5.28 6.99
CA VAL A 162 6.44 5.35 8.12
C VAL A 162 7.15 5.91 9.34
N VAL A 163 6.61 6.97 9.92
CA VAL A 163 7.18 7.65 11.12
C VAL A 163 6.41 7.36 12.40
N LYS A 164 5.29 6.64 12.32
CA LYS A 164 4.43 6.31 13.46
C LYS A 164 4.46 4.80 13.74
N GLU A 165 4.27 4.42 15.00
CA GLU A 165 4.31 3.01 15.39
C GLU A 165 3.13 2.20 14.83
N ARG A 166 1.93 2.77 14.81
CA ARG A 166 0.74 2.10 14.23
C ARG A 166 0.46 2.67 12.86
N TYR A 167 0.59 1.83 11.86
CA TYR A 167 0.34 2.19 10.46
C TYR A 167 -0.58 1.17 9.80
N SER A 168 -1.77 1.59 9.46
CA SER A 168 -2.79 0.73 8.87
C SER A 168 -2.72 0.70 7.35
N ILE A 169 -3.38 -0.28 6.73
CA ILE A 169 -3.55 -0.33 5.27
C ILE A 169 -4.30 0.92 4.75
N LEU A 170 -5.23 1.47 5.55
CA LEU A 170 -5.93 2.70 5.18
C LEU A 170 -5.01 3.91 5.20
N ASP A 171 -4.08 3.98 6.16
CA ASP A 171 -3.05 5.03 6.17
C ASP A 171 -2.20 4.97 4.90
N ALA A 172 -1.75 3.76 4.51
CA ALA A 172 -0.94 3.57 3.31
C ALA A 172 -1.69 3.97 2.03
N ILE A 173 -2.95 3.60 1.94
CA ILE A 173 -3.82 3.95 0.81
C ILE A 173 -4.08 5.47 0.78
N ALA A 174 -4.36 6.08 1.93
CA ALA A 174 -4.58 7.53 2.02
C ALA A 174 -3.31 8.32 1.62
N GLU A 175 -2.12 7.88 2.05
CA GLU A 175 -0.84 8.51 1.72
C GLU A 175 -0.48 8.31 0.24
N ALA A 176 -0.89 7.18 -0.37
CA ALA A 176 -0.81 6.95 -1.81
C ALA A 176 -1.88 7.73 -2.62
N GLY A 177 -2.68 8.60 -1.97
CA GLY A 177 -3.69 9.45 -2.59
C GLY A 177 -5.00 8.76 -2.93
N ASP A 178 -5.31 7.63 -2.28
CA ASP A 178 -6.45 6.75 -2.52
C ASP A 178 -6.34 5.93 -3.84
N LEU A 179 -7.22 4.91 -3.95
CA LEU A 179 -7.34 4.11 -5.16
C LEU A 179 -7.90 4.96 -6.32
N THR A 180 -7.44 4.67 -7.54
CA THR A 180 -8.10 5.20 -8.72
C THR A 180 -9.52 4.60 -8.87
N PRO A 181 -10.38 5.17 -9.72
CA PRO A 181 -11.68 4.57 -10.04
C PRO A 181 -11.57 3.14 -10.65
N TYR A 182 -10.38 2.78 -11.13
CA TYR A 182 -10.10 1.47 -11.72
C TYR A 182 -9.49 0.48 -10.71
N GLY A 183 -9.17 0.92 -9.50
CA GLY A 183 -8.61 0.06 -8.44
C GLY A 183 -9.69 -0.82 -7.81
N ARG A 184 -9.40 -2.12 -7.70
CA ARG A 184 -10.30 -3.12 -7.10
C ARG A 184 -10.21 -3.08 -5.58
N ARG A 185 -11.21 -2.48 -4.93
CA ARG A 185 -11.29 -2.35 -3.46
C ARG A 185 -11.54 -3.69 -2.77
N GLU A 186 -12.24 -4.58 -3.42
CA GLU A 186 -12.57 -5.92 -2.89
C GLU A 186 -11.39 -6.89 -2.93
N ASN A 187 -10.27 -6.52 -3.58
CA ASN A 187 -9.16 -7.43 -3.82
C ASN A 187 -7.80 -6.73 -3.76
N VAL A 188 -7.49 -6.15 -2.61
CA VAL A 188 -6.17 -5.58 -2.35
C VAL A 188 -5.24 -6.66 -1.82
N LEU A 189 -4.10 -6.86 -2.48
CA LEU A 189 -3.13 -7.87 -2.11
C LEU A 189 -2.09 -7.29 -1.16
N LEU A 190 -2.00 -7.84 0.04
CA LEU A 190 -0.91 -7.61 0.97
C LEU A 190 0.11 -8.74 0.83
N ILE A 191 1.36 -8.39 0.54
CA ILE A 191 2.48 -9.33 0.52
C ILE A 191 3.39 -8.98 1.70
N ARG A 192 3.72 -9.99 2.50
CA ARG A 192 4.53 -9.87 3.73
C ARG A 192 5.57 -10.97 3.78
N GLU A 193 6.72 -10.66 4.34
CA GLU A 193 7.72 -11.66 4.67
C GLU A 193 7.61 -12.05 6.14
N GLU A 194 7.37 -13.33 6.41
CA GLU A 194 7.34 -13.92 7.75
C GLU A 194 8.21 -15.17 7.80
N ASN A 195 9.13 -15.21 8.76
CA ASN A 195 10.04 -16.37 8.97
C ASN A 195 10.80 -16.80 7.70
N GLY A 196 11.22 -15.84 6.87
CA GLY A 196 11.94 -16.10 5.62
C GLY A 196 11.05 -16.62 4.48
N GLN A 197 9.74 -16.63 4.65
CA GLN A 197 8.77 -16.99 3.62
C GLN A 197 7.93 -15.77 3.23
N ARG A 198 7.63 -15.65 1.94
CA ARG A 198 6.71 -14.64 1.44
C ARG A 198 5.31 -15.19 1.45
N ILE A 199 4.46 -14.57 2.27
CA ILE A 199 3.04 -14.87 2.36
C ILE A 199 2.24 -13.75 1.71
N TYR A 200 1.04 -14.06 1.27
CA TYR A 200 0.13 -13.05 0.72
C TYR A 200 -1.27 -13.21 1.29
N HIS A 201 -1.94 -12.07 1.48
CA HIS A 201 -3.33 -12.01 1.93
C HIS A 201 -4.12 -11.09 1.02
N ARG A 202 -5.34 -11.48 0.70
CA ARG A 202 -6.28 -10.65 -0.05
C ARG A 202 -7.22 -9.97 0.94
N LEU A 203 -7.24 -8.66 0.87
CA LEU A 203 -7.99 -7.80 1.77
C LEU A 203 -9.11 -7.13 0.98
N ASN A 204 -10.31 -7.11 1.59
CA ASN A 204 -11.47 -6.46 1.02
C ASN A 204 -11.73 -5.14 1.76
N LEU A 205 -11.48 -4.01 1.09
CA LEU A 205 -11.70 -2.68 1.67
C LEU A 205 -13.19 -2.30 1.76
N ASN A 206 -14.06 -3.03 1.05
CA ASN A 206 -15.50 -2.82 1.11
C ASN A 206 -16.12 -3.48 2.35
N ASP A 207 -15.35 -4.34 3.04
CA ASP A 207 -15.80 -5.13 4.18
C ASP A 207 -15.28 -4.54 5.50
N ALA A 208 -16.17 -4.20 6.42
CA ALA A 208 -15.82 -3.70 7.74
C ALA A 208 -15.06 -4.73 8.59
N ALA A 209 -15.18 -6.03 8.32
CA ALA A 209 -14.39 -7.08 8.97
C ALA A 209 -12.86 -6.85 8.83
N LEU A 210 -12.44 -6.07 7.83
CA LEU A 210 -11.06 -5.63 7.67
C LEU A 210 -10.53 -4.94 8.93
N LEU A 211 -11.34 -4.14 9.62
CA LEU A 211 -10.94 -3.38 10.81
C LEU A 211 -10.52 -4.29 12.00
N SER A 212 -11.03 -5.52 12.02
CA SER A 212 -10.67 -6.55 13.01
C SER A 212 -9.64 -7.55 12.49
N SER A 213 -9.17 -7.39 11.26
CA SER A 213 -8.20 -8.30 10.64
C SER A 213 -6.82 -8.16 11.30
N PRO A 214 -6.08 -9.26 11.51
CA PRO A 214 -4.68 -9.21 11.94
C PRO A 214 -3.76 -8.57 10.89
N TYR A 215 -4.24 -8.38 9.67
CA TYR A 215 -3.54 -7.76 8.55
C TYR A 215 -3.94 -6.30 8.31
N PHE A 216 -4.78 -5.74 9.18
CA PHE A 216 -5.18 -4.33 9.11
C PHE A 216 -3.99 -3.40 9.31
N TYR A 217 -3.10 -3.73 10.26
CA TYR A 217 -1.86 -3.00 10.48
C TYR A 217 -0.72 -3.58 9.65
N LEU A 218 0.00 -2.70 8.99
CA LEU A 218 1.14 -3.04 8.14
C LEU A 218 2.41 -3.17 8.97
N ARG A 219 3.38 -3.91 8.44
CA ARG A 219 4.70 -4.14 9.02
C ARG A 219 5.79 -3.64 8.06
N GLN A 220 7.02 -3.58 8.57
CA GLN A 220 8.21 -3.27 7.78
C GLN A 220 8.28 -4.13 6.52
N ASN A 221 8.56 -3.48 5.39
CA ASN A 221 8.70 -4.08 4.06
C ASN A 221 7.43 -4.69 3.45
N ASP A 222 6.24 -4.49 4.07
CA ASP A 222 4.98 -4.91 3.46
C ASP A 222 4.80 -4.26 2.09
N VAL A 223 4.22 -5.04 1.17
CA VAL A 223 3.81 -4.55 -0.15
C VAL A 223 2.29 -4.63 -0.26
N VAL A 224 1.66 -3.48 -0.48
CA VAL A 224 0.24 -3.34 -0.76
C VAL A 224 0.07 -3.17 -2.25
N TYR A 225 -0.57 -4.12 -2.91
CA TYR A 225 -0.82 -4.06 -4.35
C TYR A 225 -2.31 -3.99 -4.65
N VAL A 226 -2.71 -2.93 -5.35
CA VAL A 226 -4.08 -2.69 -5.80
C VAL A 226 -4.22 -3.16 -7.24
N GLU A 227 -5.00 -4.22 -7.46
CA GLU A 227 -5.24 -4.72 -8.81
C GLU A 227 -6.13 -3.78 -9.63
N PRO A 228 -5.87 -3.64 -10.95
CA PRO A 228 -6.79 -2.96 -11.86
C PRO A 228 -8.07 -3.78 -12.06
N ASN A 229 -9.20 -3.09 -12.28
CA ASN A 229 -10.45 -3.73 -12.62
C ASN A 229 -10.47 -4.23 -14.09
N GLU A 230 -11.52 -4.97 -14.46
CA GLU A 230 -11.62 -5.56 -15.79
C GLU A 230 -11.77 -4.52 -16.91
N VAL A 231 -12.32 -3.34 -16.58
CA VAL A 231 -12.45 -2.24 -17.55
C VAL A 231 -11.07 -1.76 -18.00
N LEU A 232 -10.16 -1.50 -17.05
CA LEU A 232 -8.79 -1.08 -17.39
C LEU A 232 -8.02 -2.19 -18.08
N LYS A 233 -8.16 -3.45 -17.61
CA LYS A 233 -7.53 -4.61 -18.25
C LYS A 233 -8.00 -4.81 -19.70
N SER A 234 -9.29 -4.62 -19.96
CA SER A 234 -9.85 -4.74 -21.31
C SER A 234 -9.36 -3.58 -22.20
N ASN A 235 -9.34 -2.36 -21.68
CA ASN A 235 -8.84 -1.18 -22.40
C ASN A 235 -7.36 -1.30 -22.75
N SER A 236 -6.54 -1.89 -21.88
CA SER A 236 -5.11 -2.11 -22.15
C SER A 236 -4.87 -3.16 -23.25
N ARG A 237 -5.83 -4.07 -23.48
CA ARG A 237 -5.82 -5.05 -24.57
C ARG A 237 -6.40 -4.49 -25.88
N TYR A 238 -7.00 -3.31 -25.83
CA TYR A 238 -7.59 -2.67 -26.99
C TYR A 238 -6.46 -2.12 -27.87
N SER A 239 -5.97 -2.96 -28.76
CA SER A 239 -4.96 -2.60 -29.74
C SER A 239 -5.57 -1.63 -30.76
N GLN A 240 -4.75 -0.72 -31.28
CA GLN A 240 -5.11 0.20 -32.39
C GLN A 240 -5.68 -0.56 -33.59
N ASP A 241 -5.27 -1.83 -33.82
CA ASP A 241 -5.81 -2.73 -34.85
C ASP A 241 -7.30 -3.07 -34.65
N ASN A 242 -7.77 -3.14 -33.41
CA ASN A 242 -9.20 -3.40 -33.15
C ASN A 242 -10.06 -2.17 -33.45
N GLY A 243 -9.53 -0.97 -33.20
CA GLY A 243 -10.18 0.27 -33.59
C GLY A 243 -10.32 0.38 -35.13
N TYR A 244 -9.29 0.01 -35.88
CA TYR A 244 -9.32 -0.04 -37.32
C TYR A 244 -10.34 -1.07 -37.86
N LYS A 245 -10.37 -2.29 -37.28
CA LYS A 245 -11.36 -3.33 -37.68
C LYS A 245 -12.79 -2.87 -37.44
N LEU A 246 -13.09 -2.24 -36.31
CA LEU A 246 -14.43 -1.68 -36.04
C LEU A 246 -14.80 -0.58 -37.01
N SER A 247 -13.85 0.30 -37.36
CA SER A 247 -14.04 1.36 -38.34
C SER A 247 -14.35 0.76 -39.74
N VAL A 248 -13.61 -0.27 -40.14
CA VAL A 248 -13.85 -0.96 -41.44
C VAL A 248 -15.21 -1.64 -41.43
N ILE A 249 -15.61 -2.33 -40.37
CA ILE A 249 -16.92 -2.97 -40.24
C ILE A 249 -18.04 -1.91 -40.33
N SER A 250 -17.92 -0.81 -39.61
CA SER A 250 -18.93 0.27 -39.65
C SER A 250 -19.06 0.88 -41.04
N THR A 251 -17.96 1.04 -41.77
CA THR A 251 -17.95 1.53 -43.13
C THR A 251 -18.66 0.58 -44.10
N ILE A 252 -18.41 -0.75 -43.96
CA ILE A 252 -19.07 -1.78 -44.78
C ILE A 252 -20.58 -1.79 -44.49
N VAL A 253 -20.99 -1.74 -43.22
CA VAL A 253 -22.41 -1.72 -42.84
C VAL A 253 -23.11 -0.47 -43.36
N SER A 254 -22.46 0.69 -43.30
CA SER A 254 -22.98 1.95 -43.85
C SER A 254 -23.13 1.89 -45.36
N ALA A 255 -22.14 1.37 -46.06
CA ALA A 255 -22.21 1.18 -47.53
C ALA A 255 -23.34 0.23 -47.95
N ALA A 256 -23.48 -0.90 -47.22
CA ALA A 256 -24.56 -1.86 -47.46
C ALA A 256 -25.97 -1.25 -47.22
N SER A 257 -26.11 -0.42 -46.21
CA SER A 257 -27.34 0.32 -45.90
C SER A 257 -27.72 1.30 -47.03
N VAL A 258 -26.75 2.02 -47.57
CA VAL A 258 -26.98 2.94 -48.71
C VAL A 258 -27.37 2.19 -49.94
N ILE A 259 -26.71 1.09 -50.28
CA ILE A 259 -27.04 0.24 -51.41
C ILE A 259 -28.47 -0.35 -51.28
N ALA A 260 -28.81 -0.85 -50.08
CA ALA A 260 -30.15 -1.37 -49.80
C ALA A 260 -31.25 -0.28 -49.97
N SER A 261 -30.98 0.93 -49.52
CA SER A 261 -31.90 2.06 -49.63
C SER A 261 -32.12 2.47 -51.11
N LEU A 262 -31.05 2.48 -51.91
CA LEU A 262 -31.12 2.75 -53.33
C LEU A 262 -31.87 1.67 -54.09
N ALA A 263 -31.64 0.38 -53.76
CA ALA A 263 -32.35 -0.74 -54.38
C ALA A 263 -33.86 -0.69 -54.07
N ILE A 264 -34.24 -0.39 -52.83
CA ILE A 264 -35.62 -0.22 -52.41
C ILE A 264 -36.29 0.96 -53.17
N ALA A 265 -35.59 2.07 -53.30
CA ALA A 265 -36.11 3.24 -54.01
C ALA A 265 -36.34 2.95 -55.53
N LEU A 266 -35.48 2.13 -56.14
CA LEU A 266 -35.62 1.72 -57.54
C LEU A 266 -36.72 0.70 -57.78
N ILE A 267 -36.98 -0.18 -56.83
CA ILE A 267 -38.05 -1.23 -56.93
C ILE A 267 -39.43 -0.65 -56.56
N ALA A 268 -39.47 0.42 -55.78
CA ALA A 268 -40.71 1.08 -55.33
C ALA A 268 -41.26 2.10 -56.36
N LYS A 269 -40.55 2.32 -57.48
CA LYS A 269 -40.93 3.18 -58.56
C LYS A 269 -41.48 2.32 -59.71
#